data_5e0673f85a859a51cc3466f0485c93db
#
_entry.id   5e0673f85a859a51cc3466f0485c93db
#
_cell.length_a   1.000
_cell.length_b   1.000
_cell.length_c   1.000
_cell.angle_alpha   90.00
_cell.angle_beta   90.00
_cell.angle_gamma   90.00
#
_symmetry.space_group_name_H-M   'P 1'
#
loop_
_entity.id
_entity.type
_entity.pdbx_description
1 polymer ?
#
loop_
_entity_poly.entity_id
_entity_poly.type
_entity_poly.pdbx_seq_one_letter_code
_entity_poly.pdbx_strand_id
1 'polypeptide(L)'
;MQLTHPGLLLIPALLMLPVGLAGQPLSFEVVSIRPAAAAANAGTSVELFEGGRLRIANEPAKLLLRMAFQMQDAQIAGGPAWLDTDRYDIEAKTGRPEKITREQMGPLMQSLLAERFHLRFHRETKELTVGALVISRSGPKLRAKTAEEGSGMNTSGGPERSHLIATGTSMELLAGYLGNRLGRIVVDRTGLTESYDFTLEWSPDETADSSMPSLVTALRDQLGLRIEPQKAPVEVLVIDAIGRPSEN
;
A
#
# COMPACT_ATOMS: atom_id res chain seq x y z
N MET A 1 20.92 83.84 12.58
CA MET A 1 19.74 83.47 11.87
C MET A 1 19.95 81.94 11.42
N GLN A 2 19.52 81.06 12.32
CA GLN A 2 19.77 79.62 12.16
C GLN A 2 18.44 78.94 11.75
N LEU A 3 18.45 78.33 10.61
CA LEU A 3 17.35 77.53 10.10
C LEU A 3 17.53 76.05 10.51
N THR A 4 16.68 75.60 11.41
CA THR A 4 16.58 74.21 11.85
C THR A 4 15.78 73.39 10.85
N HIS A 5 16.37 72.34 10.33
CA HIS A 5 15.70 71.32 9.47
C HIS A 5 15.07 70.25 10.36
N PRO A 6 13.81 69.88 10.15
CA PRO A 6 13.24 68.71 10.81
C PRO A 6 13.66 67.41 10.10
N GLY A 7 14.29 66.51 10.86
CA GLY A 7 14.64 65.19 10.40
C GLY A 7 13.43 64.28 10.17
N LEU A 8 13.34 63.74 8.96
CA LEU A 8 12.32 62.76 8.54
C LEU A 8 12.70 61.40 9.06
N LEU A 9 11.98 60.88 10.05
CA LEU A 9 12.11 59.50 10.54
C LEU A 9 11.46 58.55 9.53
N LEU A 10 12.30 57.82 8.79
CA LEU A 10 11.89 56.66 7.96
C LEU A 10 11.62 55.49 8.88
N ILE A 11 10.35 55.07 9.02
CA ILE A 11 9.93 53.83 9.65
C ILE A 11 10.08 52.73 8.59
N PRO A 12 10.87 51.66 8.82
CA PRO A 12 10.92 50.56 7.88
C PRO A 12 9.60 49.78 7.95
N ALA A 13 8.88 49.74 6.84
CA ALA A 13 7.72 48.88 6.67
C ALA A 13 8.21 47.41 6.69
N LEU A 14 7.87 46.69 7.76
CA LEU A 14 8.09 45.26 7.89
C LEU A 14 7.13 44.53 6.95
N LEU A 15 7.63 44.09 5.80
CA LEU A 15 6.91 43.25 4.85
C LEU A 15 6.63 41.89 5.54
N MET A 16 5.44 41.69 6.07
CA MET A 16 4.94 40.39 6.45
C MET A 16 4.71 39.58 5.16
N LEU A 17 5.64 38.66 4.84
CA LEU A 17 5.41 37.64 3.85
C LEU A 17 4.29 36.72 4.37
N PRO A 18 3.28 36.39 3.53
CA PRO A 18 2.26 35.45 3.94
C PRO A 18 2.96 34.11 4.19
N VAL A 19 2.85 33.57 5.40
CA VAL A 19 3.16 32.18 5.73
C VAL A 19 2.29 31.35 4.81
N GLY A 20 2.92 30.68 3.85
CA GLY A 20 2.23 29.81 2.93
C GLY A 20 1.34 28.83 3.70
N LEU A 21 0.06 28.75 3.32
CA LEU A 21 -0.83 27.69 3.77
C LEU A 21 -0.17 26.35 3.35
N ALA A 22 0.59 25.76 4.25
CA ALA A 22 0.90 24.33 4.16
C ALA A 22 -0.47 23.64 4.18
N GLY A 23 -0.84 23.02 3.04
CA GLY A 23 -2.12 22.33 2.91
C GLY A 23 -2.30 21.40 4.09
N GLN A 24 -3.45 21.44 4.75
CA GLN A 24 -3.75 20.56 5.88
C GLN A 24 -3.52 19.12 5.43
N PRO A 25 -2.88 18.28 6.24
CA PRO A 25 -2.68 16.88 5.90
C PRO A 25 -4.02 16.24 5.59
N LEU A 26 -4.03 15.39 4.56
CA LEU A 26 -5.24 14.67 4.17
C LEU A 26 -5.65 13.76 5.33
N SER A 27 -6.83 13.95 5.89
CA SER A 27 -7.37 13.15 6.99
C SER A 27 -8.83 12.78 6.74
N PHE A 28 -9.30 11.75 7.42
CA PHE A 28 -10.72 11.43 7.47
C PHE A 28 -11.41 12.36 8.50
N GLU A 29 -12.59 12.88 8.16
CA GLU A 29 -13.42 13.65 9.11
C GLU A 29 -14.13 12.75 10.10
N VAL A 30 -14.56 11.57 9.62
CA VAL A 30 -15.29 10.59 10.45
C VAL A 30 -14.58 9.24 10.30
N VAL A 31 -14.27 8.63 11.43
CA VAL A 31 -13.67 7.30 11.51
C VAL A 31 -14.35 6.50 12.61
N SER A 32 -14.88 5.35 12.26
CA SER A 32 -15.33 4.33 13.21
C SER A 32 -14.44 3.11 13.06
N ILE A 33 -13.86 2.64 14.16
CA ILE A 33 -13.01 1.45 14.21
C ILE A 33 -13.57 0.52 15.27
N ARG A 34 -13.83 -0.73 14.91
CA ARG A 34 -14.32 -1.76 15.81
C ARG A 34 -13.53 -3.04 15.62
N PRO A 35 -13.25 -3.80 16.69
CA PRO A 35 -12.79 -5.18 16.52
C PRO A 35 -13.76 -5.95 15.64
N ALA A 36 -13.25 -6.66 14.65
CA ALA A 36 -14.10 -7.48 13.79
C ALA A 36 -14.71 -8.63 14.59
N ALA A 37 -15.96 -8.95 14.33
CA ALA A 37 -16.60 -10.10 14.96
C ALA A 37 -15.88 -11.38 14.54
N ALA A 38 -15.59 -12.25 15.51
CA ALA A 38 -14.90 -13.54 15.28
C ALA A 38 -15.84 -14.55 14.58
N ALA A 39 -16.25 -14.25 13.35
CA ALA A 39 -17.00 -15.19 12.52
C ALA A 39 -16.00 -15.97 11.65
N ALA A 40 -15.94 -17.28 11.83
CA ALA A 40 -15.01 -18.18 11.15
C ALA A 40 -15.05 -18.12 9.61
N ASN A 41 -16.09 -17.51 9.03
CA ASN A 41 -16.30 -17.39 7.58
C ASN A 41 -16.54 -15.94 7.12
N ALA A 42 -16.22 -14.92 7.92
CA ALA A 42 -16.35 -13.54 7.50
C ALA A 42 -15.30 -13.26 6.40
N GLY A 43 -15.77 -12.94 5.21
CA GLY A 43 -14.91 -12.48 4.12
C GLY A 43 -14.17 -11.20 4.51
N THR A 44 -13.04 -10.96 3.88
CA THR A 44 -12.28 -9.71 4.01
C THR A 44 -12.56 -8.81 2.82
N SER A 45 -12.68 -7.50 3.03
CA SER A 45 -12.85 -6.55 1.94
C SER A 45 -12.29 -5.17 2.24
N VAL A 46 -11.87 -4.49 1.18
CA VAL A 46 -11.55 -3.05 1.17
C VAL A 46 -12.33 -2.43 0.02
N GLU A 47 -13.26 -1.56 0.36
CA GLU A 47 -14.21 -0.99 -0.59
C GLU A 47 -14.15 0.54 -0.55
N LEU A 48 -14.15 1.16 -1.72
CA LEU A 48 -14.19 2.60 -1.91
C LEU A 48 -15.50 3.00 -2.57
N PHE A 49 -16.22 3.91 -1.92
CA PHE A 49 -17.51 4.41 -2.41
C PHE A 49 -17.40 5.89 -2.79
N GLU A 50 -18.36 6.35 -3.56
CA GLU A 50 -18.59 7.77 -3.81
C GLU A 50 -18.81 8.53 -2.49
N GLY A 51 -18.54 9.83 -2.49
CA GLY A 51 -18.61 10.66 -1.28
C GLY A 51 -17.45 10.44 -0.32
N GLY A 52 -16.28 10.06 -0.84
CA GLY A 52 -15.04 9.92 -0.08
C GLY A 52 -15.10 8.89 1.05
N ARG A 53 -15.85 7.80 0.84
CA ARG A 53 -16.04 6.75 1.86
C ARG A 53 -15.16 5.55 1.60
N LEU A 54 -14.54 5.06 2.70
CA LEU A 54 -13.78 3.82 2.77
C LEU A 54 -14.45 2.88 3.76
N ARG A 55 -14.60 1.63 3.37
CA ARG A 55 -14.97 0.52 4.24
C ARG A 55 -13.92 -0.55 4.17
N ILE A 56 -13.45 -0.97 5.33
CA ILE A 56 -12.56 -2.12 5.51
C ILE A 56 -13.31 -3.10 6.40
N ALA A 57 -13.43 -4.35 6.00
CA ALA A 57 -14.13 -5.38 6.76
C ALA A 57 -13.19 -6.55 7.05
N ASN A 58 -13.12 -6.92 8.33
CA ASN A 58 -12.42 -8.10 8.85
C ASN A 58 -10.95 -8.19 8.40
N GLU A 59 -10.22 -7.06 8.41
CA GLU A 59 -8.82 -7.01 7.97
C GLU A 59 -7.85 -6.84 9.14
N PRO A 60 -6.65 -7.46 9.09
CA PRO A 60 -5.65 -7.27 10.15
C PRO A 60 -5.08 -5.85 10.13
N ALA A 61 -4.69 -5.35 11.30
CA ALA A 61 -4.10 -4.03 11.43
C ALA A 61 -2.85 -3.83 10.54
N LYS A 62 -2.12 -4.88 10.25
CA LYS A 62 -0.96 -4.86 9.34
C LYS A 62 -1.32 -4.44 7.91
N LEU A 63 -2.53 -4.78 7.42
CA LEU A 63 -3.00 -4.30 6.14
C LEU A 63 -3.07 -2.77 6.08
N LEU A 64 -3.47 -2.12 7.19
CA LEU A 64 -3.55 -0.66 7.27
C LEU A 64 -2.17 -0.02 7.07
N LEU A 65 -1.11 -0.61 7.65
CA LEU A 65 0.28 -0.19 7.45
C LEU A 65 0.70 -0.35 5.98
N ARG A 66 0.37 -1.49 5.37
CA ARG A 66 0.66 -1.73 3.94
C ARG A 66 0.00 -0.69 3.04
N MET A 67 -1.26 -0.36 3.31
CA MET A 67 -2.01 0.65 2.56
C MET A 67 -1.42 2.05 2.77
N ALA A 68 -1.03 2.38 4.01
CA ALA A 68 -0.47 3.68 4.37
C ALA A 68 0.87 3.96 3.71
N PHE A 69 1.74 2.96 3.63
CA PHE A 69 3.12 3.11 3.18
C PHE A 69 3.40 2.47 1.81
N GLN A 70 2.41 1.77 1.23
CA GLN A 70 2.55 1.03 -0.03
C GLN A 70 3.72 0.04 -0.01
N MET A 71 3.91 -0.62 1.14
CA MET A 71 5.00 -1.56 1.39
C MET A 71 4.49 -3.00 1.47
N GLN A 72 5.40 -3.94 1.22
CA GLN A 72 5.16 -5.37 1.42
C GLN A 72 5.30 -5.71 2.90
N ASP A 73 4.66 -6.78 3.37
CA ASP A 73 4.72 -7.21 4.77
C ASP A 73 6.15 -7.37 5.29
N ALA A 74 7.03 -7.93 4.48
CA ALA A 74 8.43 -8.14 4.83
C ALA A 74 9.28 -6.85 4.91
N GLN A 75 8.73 -5.71 4.45
CA GLN A 75 9.36 -4.39 4.62
C GLN A 75 8.91 -3.68 5.91
N ILE A 76 7.96 -4.24 6.64
CA ILE A 76 7.46 -3.68 7.90
C ILE A 76 8.07 -4.49 9.05
N ALA A 77 8.95 -3.87 9.80
CA ALA A 77 9.67 -4.49 10.90
C ALA A 77 9.20 -3.96 12.26
N GLY A 78 9.31 -4.80 13.28
CA GLY A 78 8.90 -4.43 14.63
C GLY A 78 7.40 -4.44 14.85
N GLY A 79 6.99 -3.82 15.97
CA GLY A 79 5.60 -3.80 16.38
C GLY A 79 5.16 -5.09 17.09
N PRO A 80 4.01 -5.04 17.77
CA PRO A 80 3.47 -6.17 18.52
C PRO A 80 2.78 -7.20 17.62
N ALA A 81 2.74 -8.46 18.07
CA ALA A 81 2.18 -9.58 17.31
C ALA A 81 0.69 -9.40 16.93
N TRP A 82 -0.06 -8.60 17.71
CA TRP A 82 -1.48 -8.36 17.41
C TRP A 82 -1.72 -7.66 16.05
N LEU A 83 -0.71 -7.03 15.46
CA LEU A 83 -0.81 -6.44 14.11
C LEU A 83 -1.20 -7.47 13.04
N ASP A 84 -0.77 -8.71 13.21
CA ASP A 84 -1.06 -9.80 12.29
C ASP A 84 -2.36 -10.56 12.63
N THR A 85 -2.81 -10.49 13.89
CA THR A 85 -3.91 -11.31 14.41
C THR A 85 -5.20 -10.54 14.67
N ASP A 86 -5.09 -9.32 15.22
CA ASP A 86 -6.27 -8.53 15.54
C ASP A 86 -6.86 -7.94 14.26
N ARG A 87 -8.14 -8.20 14.06
CA ARG A 87 -8.89 -7.77 12.88
C ARG A 87 -9.85 -6.66 13.22
N TYR A 88 -10.03 -5.75 12.29
CA TYR A 88 -10.86 -4.58 12.47
C TYR A 88 -11.83 -4.39 11.31
N ASP A 89 -13.01 -3.87 11.68
CA ASP A 89 -13.95 -3.24 10.77
C ASP A 89 -13.77 -1.74 10.88
N ILE A 90 -13.54 -1.07 9.73
CA ILE A 90 -13.33 0.37 9.69
C ILE A 90 -14.28 1.00 8.69
N GLU A 91 -14.97 2.04 9.11
CA GLU A 91 -15.73 2.94 8.26
C GLU A 91 -15.15 4.33 8.40
N ALA A 92 -14.76 4.93 7.28
CA ALA A 92 -14.14 6.26 7.27
C ALA A 92 -14.67 7.12 6.13
N LYS A 93 -14.70 8.44 6.33
CA LYS A 93 -15.19 9.42 5.37
C LYS A 93 -14.30 10.67 5.38
N THR A 94 -13.96 11.17 4.18
CA THR A 94 -13.08 12.34 4.01
C THR A 94 -13.78 13.69 4.04
N GLY A 95 -15.13 13.73 4.10
CA GLY A 95 -15.90 14.98 3.94
C GLY A 95 -15.90 15.54 2.50
N ARG A 96 -15.21 14.90 1.57
CA ARG A 96 -15.17 15.29 0.16
C ARG A 96 -16.18 14.46 -0.65
N PRO A 97 -16.84 15.05 -1.66
CA PRO A 97 -17.84 14.32 -2.46
C PRO A 97 -17.21 13.29 -3.42
N GLU A 98 -15.93 13.46 -3.79
CA GLU A 98 -15.25 12.61 -4.75
C GLU A 98 -14.85 11.28 -4.11
N LYS A 99 -14.72 10.26 -4.94
CA LYS A 99 -14.13 8.98 -4.55
C LYS A 99 -12.66 9.14 -4.18
N ILE A 100 -12.21 8.43 -3.14
CA ILE A 100 -10.81 8.42 -2.73
C ILE A 100 -9.96 7.85 -3.86
N THR A 101 -8.93 8.59 -4.28
CA THR A 101 -7.99 8.11 -5.29
C THR A 101 -6.89 7.25 -4.64
N ARG A 102 -6.16 6.53 -5.49
CA ARG A 102 -5.05 5.69 -5.04
C ARG A 102 -3.94 6.51 -4.37
N GLU A 103 -3.66 7.70 -4.89
CA GLU A 103 -2.64 8.62 -4.37
C GLU A 103 -3.03 9.19 -3.00
N GLN A 104 -4.33 9.37 -2.77
CA GLN A 104 -4.86 9.88 -1.50
C GLN A 104 -4.91 8.81 -0.41
N MET A 105 -4.96 7.53 -0.77
CA MET A 105 -5.10 6.43 0.18
C MET A 105 -3.95 6.38 1.19
N GLY A 106 -2.70 6.48 0.72
CA GLY A 106 -1.52 6.45 1.59
C GLY A 106 -1.58 7.53 2.68
N PRO A 107 -1.64 8.83 2.32
CA PRO A 107 -1.74 9.92 3.29
C PRO A 107 -2.93 9.80 4.26
N LEU A 108 -4.12 9.41 3.77
CA LEU A 108 -5.30 9.19 4.60
C LEU A 108 -5.09 8.09 5.65
N MET A 109 -4.50 6.96 5.24
CA MET A 109 -4.21 5.86 6.15
C MET A 109 -3.09 6.20 7.14
N GLN A 110 -2.10 7.01 6.75
CA GLN A 110 -1.06 7.50 7.67
C GLN A 110 -1.65 8.38 8.75
N SER A 111 -2.53 9.34 8.41
CA SER A 111 -3.26 10.15 9.42
C SER A 111 -4.07 9.27 10.36
N LEU A 112 -4.85 8.32 9.83
CA LEU A 112 -5.64 7.40 10.64
C LEU A 112 -4.77 6.59 11.63
N LEU A 113 -3.65 6.04 11.16
CA LEU A 113 -2.73 5.29 11.99
C LEU A 113 -2.07 6.15 13.07
N ALA A 114 -1.68 7.38 12.73
CA ALA A 114 -1.10 8.31 13.69
C ALA A 114 -2.11 8.72 14.78
N GLU A 115 -3.35 9.06 14.39
CA GLU A 115 -4.38 9.57 15.29
C GLU A 115 -5.03 8.48 16.15
N ARG A 116 -5.35 7.33 15.55
CA ARG A 116 -6.18 6.30 16.21
C ARG A 116 -5.36 5.13 16.76
N PHE A 117 -4.22 4.83 16.16
CA PHE A 117 -3.31 3.76 16.61
C PHE A 117 -2.04 4.31 17.26
N HIS A 118 -1.86 5.63 17.32
CA HIS A 118 -0.67 6.29 17.89
C HIS A 118 0.63 5.78 17.28
N LEU A 119 0.62 5.52 15.96
CA LEU A 119 1.77 5.01 15.24
C LEU A 119 2.94 5.99 15.30
N ARG A 120 4.10 5.48 15.72
CA ARG A 120 5.41 6.12 15.56
C ARG A 120 6.33 5.16 14.85
N PHE A 121 7.08 5.66 13.90
CA PHE A 121 7.95 4.85 13.06
C PHE A 121 9.13 5.67 12.56
N HIS A 122 10.17 4.97 12.10
CA HIS A 122 11.20 5.55 11.27
C HIS A 122 11.48 4.65 10.06
N ARG A 123 12.27 5.15 9.11
CA ARG A 123 12.65 4.42 7.91
C ARG A 123 14.13 4.12 7.96
N GLU A 124 14.50 2.91 7.59
CA GLU A 124 15.88 2.46 7.44
C GLU A 124 16.08 1.87 6.06
N THR A 125 17.26 2.10 5.47
CA THR A 125 17.68 1.36 4.26
C THR A 125 18.57 0.20 4.69
N LYS A 126 18.18 -1.02 4.32
CA LYS A 126 18.94 -2.25 4.62
C LYS A 126 19.31 -2.97 3.34
N GLU A 127 20.52 -3.49 3.27
CA GLU A 127 20.93 -4.40 2.19
C GLU A 127 20.35 -5.78 2.49
N LEU A 128 19.35 -6.20 1.71
CA LEU A 128 18.62 -7.45 1.93
C LEU A 128 18.70 -8.34 0.67
N THR A 129 18.56 -9.65 0.88
CA THR A 129 18.31 -10.57 -0.21
C THR A 129 16.83 -10.51 -0.57
N VAL A 130 16.51 -10.04 -1.76
CA VAL A 130 15.16 -9.90 -2.31
C VAL A 130 14.94 -10.87 -3.47
N GLY A 131 13.69 -11.10 -3.82
CA GLY A 131 13.32 -11.71 -5.08
C GLY A 131 13.26 -10.64 -6.18
N ALA A 132 14.14 -10.70 -7.16
CA ALA A 132 14.02 -9.86 -8.34
C ALA A 132 13.06 -10.50 -9.34
N LEU A 133 11.92 -9.86 -9.61
CA LEU A 133 11.01 -10.27 -10.68
C LEU A 133 11.65 -9.87 -12.02
N VAL A 134 11.96 -10.84 -12.85
CA VAL A 134 12.64 -10.62 -14.14
C VAL A 134 11.94 -11.38 -15.26
N ILE A 135 12.21 -11.00 -16.51
CA ILE A 135 11.72 -11.73 -17.68
C ILE A 135 12.44 -13.08 -17.78
N SER A 136 11.70 -14.17 -18.03
CA SER A 136 12.28 -15.48 -18.26
C SER A 136 12.92 -15.57 -19.67
N ARG A 137 13.71 -16.62 -19.91
CA ARG A 137 14.34 -16.82 -21.24
C ARG A 137 13.34 -16.95 -22.39
N SER A 138 12.11 -17.37 -22.11
CA SER A 138 11.05 -17.51 -23.10
C SER A 138 10.41 -16.18 -23.51
N GLY A 139 10.80 -15.09 -22.87
CA GLY A 139 10.18 -13.77 -23.04
C GLY A 139 8.85 -13.61 -22.27
N PRO A 140 8.36 -12.37 -22.13
CA PRO A 140 7.12 -12.09 -21.44
C PRO A 140 5.92 -12.58 -22.27
N LYS A 141 4.92 -13.15 -21.58
CA LYS A 141 3.64 -13.59 -22.15
C LYS A 141 2.51 -12.70 -21.60
N LEU A 142 2.69 -11.38 -21.73
CA LEU A 142 1.81 -10.37 -21.18
C LEU A 142 1.16 -9.60 -22.32
N ARG A 143 -0.06 -9.14 -22.10
CA ARG A 143 -0.76 -8.26 -23.04
C ARG A 143 -0.71 -6.83 -22.53
N ALA A 144 0.03 -5.97 -23.21
CA ALA A 144 0.04 -4.56 -22.89
C ALA A 144 -1.37 -3.96 -23.05
N LYS A 145 -1.77 -3.13 -22.09
CA LYS A 145 -3.02 -2.40 -22.12
C LYS A 145 -2.74 -0.91 -22.06
N THR A 146 -3.36 -0.15 -22.95
CA THR A 146 -3.45 1.31 -22.83
C THR A 146 -4.30 1.62 -21.60
N ALA A 147 -3.80 2.44 -20.70
CA ALA A 147 -4.42 2.75 -19.40
C ALA A 147 -5.69 3.61 -19.59
N GLU A 148 -6.78 2.98 -20.02
CA GLU A 148 -8.12 3.55 -19.96
C GLU A 148 -8.98 2.61 -19.13
N GLU A 149 -9.42 3.06 -17.96
CA GLU A 149 -10.37 2.44 -17.04
C GLU A 149 -9.93 1.19 -16.27
N GLY A 150 -9.80 1.36 -14.95
CA GLY A 150 -9.82 0.31 -13.96
C GLY A 150 -8.57 -0.57 -13.90
N SER A 151 -7.56 -0.10 -13.17
CA SER A 151 -6.45 -0.98 -12.81
C SER A 151 -6.76 -1.76 -11.52
N GLY A 152 -6.44 -3.03 -11.48
CA GLY A 152 -6.65 -3.83 -10.27
C GLY A 152 -6.24 -5.29 -10.41
N MET A 153 -6.11 -5.93 -9.27
CA MET A 153 -5.90 -7.37 -9.16
C MET A 153 -6.98 -7.96 -8.28
N ASN A 154 -7.62 -9.01 -8.75
CA ASN A 154 -8.61 -9.76 -8.01
C ASN A 154 -8.15 -11.21 -7.90
N THR A 155 -8.11 -11.71 -6.67
CA THR A 155 -7.75 -13.10 -6.41
C THR A 155 -8.97 -13.85 -5.90
N SER A 156 -9.25 -14.97 -6.52
CA SER A 156 -10.30 -15.89 -6.11
C SER A 156 -9.75 -17.31 -6.04
N GLY A 157 -10.45 -18.20 -5.37
CA GLY A 157 -10.06 -19.61 -5.31
C GLY A 157 -10.26 -20.23 -3.92
N GLY A 158 -9.75 -21.41 -3.76
CA GLY A 158 -9.85 -22.24 -2.57
C GLY A 158 -8.52 -22.95 -2.27
N PRO A 159 -8.53 -23.97 -1.42
CA PRO A 159 -7.30 -24.64 -0.98
C PRO A 159 -6.55 -25.34 -2.12
N GLU A 160 -7.25 -25.79 -3.15
CA GLU A 160 -6.63 -26.55 -4.25
C GLU A 160 -6.24 -25.67 -5.44
N ARG A 161 -6.90 -24.55 -5.64
CA ARG A 161 -6.70 -23.66 -6.80
C ARG A 161 -6.86 -22.21 -6.42
N SER A 162 -5.91 -21.41 -6.82
CA SER A 162 -5.98 -19.94 -6.78
C SER A 162 -5.94 -19.37 -8.19
N HIS A 163 -6.70 -18.30 -8.39
CA HIS A 163 -6.81 -17.60 -9.66
C HIS A 163 -6.66 -16.09 -9.43
N LEU A 164 -5.71 -15.49 -10.12
CA LEU A 164 -5.50 -14.04 -10.13
C LEU A 164 -5.90 -13.50 -11.50
N ILE A 165 -6.79 -12.52 -11.50
CA ILE A 165 -7.11 -11.70 -12.67
C ILE A 165 -6.52 -10.32 -12.43
N ALA A 166 -5.65 -9.89 -13.32
CA ALA A 166 -5.04 -8.57 -13.33
C ALA A 166 -5.50 -7.78 -14.55
N THR A 167 -5.93 -6.55 -14.33
CA THR A 167 -6.37 -5.62 -15.36
C THR A 167 -5.58 -4.32 -15.21
N GLY A 168 -4.94 -3.85 -16.26
CA GLY A 168 -4.18 -2.59 -16.25
C GLY A 168 -3.13 -2.53 -15.12
N THR A 169 -2.45 -3.63 -14.82
CA THR A 169 -1.58 -3.78 -13.65
C THR A 169 -0.13 -3.57 -14.03
N SER A 170 0.60 -2.75 -13.25
CA SER A 170 2.05 -2.58 -13.41
C SER A 170 2.82 -3.78 -12.85
N MET A 171 4.06 -3.97 -13.31
CA MET A 171 4.93 -5.03 -12.79
C MET A 171 5.34 -4.78 -11.32
N GLU A 172 5.40 -3.53 -10.89
CA GLU A 172 5.62 -3.18 -9.49
C GLU A 172 4.49 -3.68 -8.58
N LEU A 173 3.23 -3.53 -9.02
CA LEU A 173 2.07 -4.06 -8.29
C LEU A 173 2.08 -5.57 -8.24
N LEU A 174 2.42 -6.22 -9.35
CA LEU A 174 2.57 -7.68 -9.39
C LEU A 174 3.69 -8.12 -8.44
N ALA A 175 4.85 -7.45 -8.44
CA ALA A 175 5.94 -7.76 -7.52
C ALA A 175 5.52 -7.63 -6.04
N GLY A 176 4.78 -6.56 -5.69
CA GLY A 176 4.21 -6.38 -4.36
C GLY A 176 3.26 -7.51 -3.96
N TYR A 177 2.36 -7.90 -4.85
CA TYR A 177 1.44 -9.03 -4.64
C TYR A 177 2.20 -10.34 -4.40
N LEU A 178 3.18 -10.64 -5.26
CA LEU A 178 4.02 -11.84 -5.14
C LEU A 178 4.83 -11.85 -3.85
N GLY A 179 5.36 -10.70 -3.45
CA GLY A 179 6.10 -10.56 -2.20
C GLY A 179 5.26 -10.94 -0.98
N ASN A 180 4.04 -10.42 -0.91
CA ASN A 180 3.11 -10.74 0.17
C ASN A 180 2.69 -12.21 0.16
N ARG A 181 2.49 -12.82 -1.01
CA ARG A 181 2.14 -14.25 -1.13
C ARG A 181 3.29 -15.18 -0.78
N LEU A 182 4.52 -14.78 -1.06
CA LEU A 182 5.74 -15.58 -0.83
C LEU A 182 6.40 -15.27 0.52
N GLY A 183 5.86 -14.34 1.31
CA GLY A 183 6.42 -13.94 2.60
C GLY A 183 7.83 -13.35 2.52
N ARG A 184 8.21 -12.76 1.38
CA ARG A 184 9.54 -12.17 1.16
C ARG A 184 9.43 -10.94 0.26
N ILE A 185 10.40 -10.04 0.34
CA ILE A 185 10.42 -8.85 -0.51
C ILE A 185 10.67 -9.27 -1.97
N VAL A 186 9.77 -8.83 -2.86
CA VAL A 186 9.94 -8.97 -4.31
C VAL A 186 9.97 -7.59 -4.93
N VAL A 187 10.98 -7.33 -5.75
CA VAL A 187 11.17 -6.06 -6.46
C VAL A 187 11.05 -6.27 -7.97
N ASP A 188 10.46 -5.32 -8.66
CA ASP A 188 10.40 -5.34 -10.12
C ASP A 188 11.79 -5.04 -10.72
N ARG A 189 12.26 -5.92 -11.57
CA ARG A 189 13.47 -5.81 -12.40
C ARG A 189 13.19 -6.29 -13.83
N THR A 190 11.93 -6.26 -14.26
CA THR A 190 11.53 -6.68 -15.59
C THR A 190 11.90 -5.64 -16.66
N GLY A 191 11.96 -4.36 -16.29
CA GLY A 191 12.08 -3.25 -17.23
C GLY A 191 10.81 -2.98 -18.05
N LEU A 192 9.71 -3.63 -17.72
CA LEU A 192 8.41 -3.45 -18.37
C LEU A 192 7.67 -2.29 -17.69
N THR A 193 7.51 -1.17 -18.39
CA THR A 193 6.98 0.09 -17.84
C THR A 193 5.50 0.32 -18.12
N GLU A 194 4.89 -0.52 -18.94
CA GLU A 194 3.47 -0.42 -19.29
C GLU A 194 2.57 -1.09 -18.25
N SER A 195 1.27 -0.93 -18.43
CA SER A 195 0.25 -1.69 -17.72
C SER A 195 -0.16 -2.93 -18.52
N TYR A 196 -0.46 -4.02 -17.81
CA TYR A 196 -0.73 -5.31 -18.44
C TYR A 196 -2.02 -5.94 -17.95
N ASP A 197 -2.71 -6.64 -18.86
CA ASP A 197 -3.78 -7.56 -18.54
C ASP A 197 -3.22 -8.99 -18.58
N PHE A 198 -3.49 -9.78 -17.54
CA PHE A 198 -3.09 -11.17 -17.47
C PHE A 198 -3.94 -11.95 -16.47
N THR A 199 -3.88 -13.25 -16.60
CA THR A 199 -4.42 -14.21 -15.63
C THR A 199 -3.30 -15.12 -15.15
N LEU A 200 -3.40 -15.59 -13.91
CA LEU A 200 -2.45 -16.53 -13.31
C LEU A 200 -3.21 -17.56 -12.49
N GLU A 201 -2.96 -18.82 -12.72
CA GLU A 201 -3.57 -19.94 -12.01
C GLU A 201 -2.50 -20.84 -11.40
N TRP A 202 -2.66 -21.15 -10.11
CA TRP A 202 -1.69 -22.00 -9.39
C TRP A 202 -2.36 -22.76 -8.25
N SER A 203 -1.66 -23.78 -7.72
CA SER A 203 -2.01 -24.40 -6.45
C SER A 203 -1.46 -23.59 -5.30
N PRO A 204 -2.28 -23.17 -4.31
CA PRO A 204 -1.78 -22.50 -3.10
C PRO A 204 -1.04 -23.47 -2.17
N ASP A 205 -1.31 -24.76 -2.24
CA ASP A 205 -0.64 -25.80 -1.48
C ASP A 205 0.39 -26.52 -2.37
N GLU A 206 1.67 -26.26 -2.10
CA GLU A 206 2.79 -26.90 -2.82
C GLU A 206 2.99 -28.36 -2.42
N THR A 207 2.37 -28.82 -1.33
CA THR A 207 2.48 -30.19 -0.82
C THR A 207 1.38 -31.12 -1.34
N ALA A 208 0.29 -30.56 -1.86
CA ALA A 208 -0.78 -31.33 -2.47
C ALA A 208 -0.29 -31.98 -3.77
N ASP A 209 -0.71 -33.22 -4.00
CA ASP A 209 -0.52 -33.93 -5.29
C ASP A 209 -1.46 -33.28 -6.35
N SER A 210 -1.25 -31.99 -6.57
CA SER A 210 -2.09 -31.12 -7.40
C SER A 210 -1.60 -31.16 -8.83
N SER A 211 -2.54 -31.31 -9.76
CA SER A 211 -2.28 -31.18 -11.21
C SER A 211 -1.95 -29.69 -11.59
N MET A 212 -2.13 -28.76 -10.66
CA MET A 212 -1.85 -27.34 -10.86
C MET A 212 -0.41 -27.00 -10.49
N PRO A 213 0.25 -26.09 -11.24
CA PRO A 213 1.62 -25.68 -10.96
C PRO A 213 1.70 -24.86 -9.67
N SER A 214 2.88 -24.84 -9.01
CA SER A 214 3.17 -23.86 -7.96
C SER A 214 3.13 -22.43 -8.51
N LEU A 215 2.97 -21.43 -7.63
CA LEU A 215 2.96 -20.02 -8.03
C LEU A 215 4.19 -19.61 -8.86
N VAL A 216 5.39 -20.09 -8.45
CA VAL A 216 6.65 -19.78 -9.15
C VAL A 216 6.69 -20.45 -10.55
N THR A 217 6.19 -21.67 -10.65
CA THR A 217 6.10 -22.37 -11.94
C THR A 217 5.07 -21.70 -12.85
N ALA A 218 3.90 -21.33 -12.31
CA ALA A 218 2.86 -20.62 -13.03
C ALA A 218 3.35 -19.28 -13.60
N LEU A 219 4.08 -18.51 -12.81
CA LEU A 219 4.70 -17.26 -13.27
C LEU A 219 5.56 -17.46 -14.52
N ARG A 220 6.40 -18.49 -14.51
CA ARG A 220 7.28 -18.78 -15.64
C ARG A 220 6.50 -19.24 -16.87
N ASP A 221 5.59 -20.18 -16.68
CA ASP A 221 4.94 -20.88 -17.78
C ASP A 221 3.79 -20.07 -18.38
N GLN A 222 3.05 -19.31 -17.57
CA GLN A 222 1.90 -18.53 -18.02
C GLN A 222 2.26 -17.08 -18.36
N LEU A 223 3.15 -16.41 -17.58
CA LEU A 223 3.49 -15.00 -17.79
C LEU A 223 4.88 -14.78 -18.40
N GLY A 224 5.71 -15.81 -18.48
CA GLY A 224 7.09 -15.68 -18.95
C GLY A 224 7.97 -14.84 -18.02
N LEU A 225 7.66 -14.85 -16.73
CA LEU A 225 8.37 -14.14 -15.67
C LEU A 225 8.99 -15.16 -14.70
N ARG A 226 10.04 -14.73 -13.97
CA ARG A 226 10.67 -15.55 -12.93
C ARG A 226 11.19 -14.68 -11.79
N ILE A 227 11.40 -15.27 -10.64
CA ILE A 227 11.95 -14.60 -9.47
C ILE A 227 13.35 -15.15 -9.20
N GLU A 228 14.34 -14.25 -9.17
CA GLU A 228 15.73 -14.57 -8.87
C GLU A 228 16.16 -13.91 -7.55
N PRO A 229 17.01 -14.58 -6.73
CA PRO A 229 17.59 -13.95 -5.55
C PRO A 229 18.58 -12.86 -5.96
N GLN A 230 18.45 -11.67 -5.37
CA GLN A 230 19.34 -10.52 -5.60
C GLN A 230 19.57 -9.78 -4.30
N LYS A 231 20.78 -9.27 -4.06
CA LYS A 231 21.01 -8.28 -3.00
C LYS A 231 20.62 -6.90 -3.52
N ALA A 232 19.85 -6.18 -2.70
CA ALA A 232 19.43 -4.82 -3.03
C ALA A 232 19.26 -3.98 -1.77
N PRO A 233 19.52 -2.66 -1.83
CA PRO A 233 19.09 -1.75 -0.79
C PRO A 233 17.57 -1.66 -0.80
N VAL A 234 16.95 -1.89 0.35
CA VAL A 234 15.50 -1.87 0.56
C VAL A 234 15.16 -0.94 1.69
N GLU A 235 14.18 -0.07 1.45
CA GLU A 235 13.58 0.73 2.51
C GLU A 235 12.70 -0.16 3.39
N VAL A 236 12.93 -0.11 4.69
CA VAL A 236 12.20 -0.83 5.73
C VAL A 236 11.55 0.18 6.66
N LEU A 237 10.26 0.02 6.92
CA LEU A 237 9.53 0.74 7.95
C LEU A 237 9.74 0.04 9.28
N VAL A 238 10.33 0.73 10.25
CA VAL A 238 10.51 0.21 11.61
C VAL A 238 9.49 0.86 12.53
N ILE A 239 8.65 0.05 13.14
CA ILE A 239 7.62 0.51 14.09
C ILE A 239 8.26 0.75 15.44
N ASP A 240 8.33 2.01 15.88
CA ASP A 240 8.82 2.41 17.19
C ASP A 240 7.77 2.24 18.28
N ALA A 241 6.53 2.55 17.96
CA ALA A 241 5.37 2.36 18.82
C ALA A 241 4.08 2.31 18.01
N ILE A 242 3.14 1.48 18.47
CA ILE A 242 1.76 1.43 17.97
C ILE A 242 0.86 0.86 19.08
N GLY A 243 -0.32 1.45 19.23
CA GLY A 243 -1.34 1.00 20.19
C GLY A 243 -2.58 0.47 19.49
N ARG A 244 -3.37 -0.36 20.22
CA ARG A 244 -4.73 -0.69 19.76
C ARG A 244 -5.58 0.58 19.76
N PRO A 245 -6.49 0.74 18.79
CA PRO A 245 -7.38 1.90 18.78
C PRO A 245 -8.33 1.85 19.98
N SER A 246 -8.63 3.02 20.54
CA SER A 246 -9.73 3.12 21.51
C SER A 246 -11.07 2.83 20.81
N GLU A 247 -11.97 2.10 21.46
CA GLU A 247 -13.33 1.94 20.99
C GLU A 247 -14.03 3.32 20.89
N ASN A 248 -14.85 3.49 19.86
CA ASN A 248 -15.62 4.72 19.66
C ASN A 248 -16.91 4.68 20.45
#